data_ebc5f329ad8139071388ce44fee942ce
#
_entry.id   ebc5f329ad8139071388ce44fee942ce
#
_cell.length_a   1.000
_cell.length_b   1.000
_cell.length_c   1.000
_cell.angle_alpha   90.00
_cell.angle_beta   90.00
_cell.angle_gamma   90.00
#
_symmetry.space_group_name_H-M   'P 1'
#
loop_
_entity.id
_entity.type
_entity.pdbx_description
1 polymer ?
#
loop_
_entity_poly.entity_id
_entity_poly.type
_entity_poly.pdbx_seq_one_letter_code
_entity_poly.pdbx_strand_id
1 'polypeptide(L)'
;MLIGKYFKKIKPDFRSHYFSGICFNSKLCEKNHIFFAIKGNEINGNNYIKHAISKGAKTIVYNKKFQGFKNGILYLSFNNVRKILAETSYKIFFPKIKNLIAVTGTNGKSSICNFYYQILNLNKKKVASLGTLGLKTVFGNLQMLNTT
;
A
#
# COMPACT_ATOMS: atom_id res chain seq x y z
N MET A 1 -12.23 -4.86 -9.91
CA MET A 1 -11.08 -5.78 -10.15
C MET A 1 -11.35 -7.13 -9.50
N LEU A 2 -10.93 -8.26 -10.09
CA LEU A 2 -11.11 -9.59 -9.48
C LEU A 2 -9.87 -10.01 -8.68
N ILE A 3 -10.06 -10.48 -7.45
CA ILE A 3 -8.97 -10.84 -6.53
C ILE A 3 -8.02 -11.88 -7.12
N GLY A 4 -8.51 -12.86 -7.88
CA GLY A 4 -7.70 -13.93 -8.47
C GLY A 4 -6.58 -13.47 -9.40
N LYS A 5 -6.70 -12.27 -9.99
CA LYS A 5 -5.64 -11.67 -10.82
C LYS A 5 -4.45 -11.15 -10.00
N TYR A 6 -4.67 -10.84 -8.74
CA TYR A 6 -3.68 -10.16 -7.89
C TYR A 6 -3.07 -11.08 -6.84
N PHE A 7 -3.85 -12.04 -6.33
CA PHE A 7 -3.44 -12.96 -5.27
C PHE A 7 -3.27 -14.38 -5.80
N LYS A 8 -2.02 -14.86 -5.88
CA LYS A 8 -1.72 -16.20 -6.42
C LYS A 8 -2.07 -17.36 -5.48
N LYS A 9 -1.92 -17.16 -4.15
CA LYS A 9 -2.06 -18.19 -3.12
C LYS A 9 -3.37 -18.05 -2.35
N ILE A 10 -4.51 -18.13 -3.05
CA ILE A 10 -5.84 -18.12 -2.44
C ILE A 10 -6.66 -19.29 -2.99
N LYS A 11 -7.68 -19.72 -2.22
CA LYS A 11 -8.60 -20.77 -2.64
C LYS A 11 -9.31 -20.38 -3.94
N PRO A 12 -9.63 -21.34 -4.84
CA PRO A 12 -10.33 -21.06 -6.10
C PRO A 12 -11.63 -20.27 -5.90
N ASP A 13 -12.41 -20.60 -4.88
CA ASP A 13 -13.71 -20.00 -4.58
C ASP A 13 -13.63 -18.48 -4.28
N PHE A 14 -12.46 -17.99 -3.91
CA PHE A 14 -12.27 -16.56 -3.62
C PHE A 14 -11.84 -15.74 -4.84
N ARG A 15 -11.43 -16.41 -5.94
CA ARG A 15 -10.83 -15.74 -7.11
C ARG A 15 -11.78 -14.80 -7.85
N SER A 16 -13.07 -15.10 -7.83
CA SER A 16 -14.12 -14.30 -8.46
C SER A 16 -14.58 -13.10 -7.63
N HIS A 17 -14.10 -12.98 -6.37
CA HIS A 17 -14.50 -11.87 -5.51
C HIS A 17 -14.00 -10.54 -6.06
N TYR A 18 -14.91 -9.54 -6.12
CA TYR A 18 -14.62 -8.22 -6.68
C TYR A 18 -14.10 -7.27 -5.62
N PHE A 19 -13.19 -6.38 -6.03
CA PHE A 19 -12.79 -5.21 -5.25
C PHE A 19 -12.58 -3.98 -6.14
N SER A 20 -12.77 -2.79 -5.59
CA SER A 20 -12.65 -1.50 -6.29
C SER A 20 -11.28 -0.85 -6.10
N GLY A 21 -10.66 -1.02 -4.93
CA GLY A 21 -9.40 -0.41 -4.56
C GLY A 21 -8.75 -1.07 -3.35
N ILE A 22 -7.63 -0.54 -2.93
CA ILE A 22 -6.87 -1.02 -1.77
C ILE A 22 -6.61 0.11 -0.78
N CYS A 23 -6.61 -0.21 0.51
CA CYS A 23 -6.26 0.72 1.57
C CYS A 23 -5.52 0.02 2.72
N PHE A 24 -4.67 0.73 3.43
CA PHE A 24 -4.02 0.31 4.67
C PHE A 24 -4.32 1.26 5.84
N ASN A 25 -4.90 2.43 5.53
CA ASN A 25 -5.46 3.34 6.53
C ASN A 25 -6.99 3.18 6.53
N SER A 26 -7.55 2.75 7.65
CA SER A 26 -9.00 2.51 7.78
C SER A 26 -9.87 3.74 7.55
N LYS A 27 -9.34 4.95 7.76
CA LYS A 27 -10.04 6.21 7.48
C LYS A 27 -10.23 6.46 5.98
N LEU A 28 -9.35 5.90 5.14
CA LEU A 28 -9.36 6.04 3.68
C LEU A 28 -10.00 4.84 2.97
N CYS A 29 -10.60 3.93 3.72
CA CYS A 29 -11.33 2.82 3.13
C CYS A 29 -12.64 3.30 2.52
N GLU A 30 -12.99 2.72 1.39
CA GLU A 30 -14.21 2.96 0.65
C GLU A 30 -14.93 1.65 0.34
N LYS A 31 -16.12 1.75 -0.28
CA LYS A 31 -16.92 0.59 -0.66
C LYS A 31 -16.15 -0.39 -1.53
N ASN A 32 -16.19 -1.66 -1.16
CA ASN A 32 -15.50 -2.78 -1.83
C ASN A 32 -13.97 -2.69 -1.84
N HIS A 33 -13.35 -1.87 -0.99
CA HIS A 33 -11.89 -1.88 -0.84
C HIS A 33 -11.39 -3.17 -0.17
N ILE A 34 -10.13 -3.51 -0.47
CA ILE A 34 -9.33 -4.44 0.32
C ILE A 34 -8.59 -3.63 1.39
N PHE A 35 -8.84 -3.94 2.65
CA PHE A 35 -8.07 -3.37 3.76
C PHE A 35 -6.91 -4.28 4.14
N PHE A 36 -5.70 -3.74 4.15
CA PHE A 36 -4.48 -4.43 4.57
C PHE A 36 -4.18 -4.09 6.04
N ALA A 37 -4.47 -5.01 6.95
CA ALA A 37 -4.24 -4.86 8.38
C ALA A 37 -2.76 -5.09 8.73
N ILE A 38 -1.92 -4.11 8.47
CA ILE A 38 -0.47 -4.19 8.70
C ILE A 38 -0.17 -4.04 10.19
N LYS A 39 0.64 -4.94 10.74
CA LYS A 39 1.24 -4.78 12.06
C LYS A 39 2.49 -3.93 11.92
N GLY A 40 2.46 -2.72 12.46
CA GLY A 40 3.62 -1.84 12.64
C GLY A 40 4.28 -2.05 14.01
N ASN A 41 5.27 -1.23 14.31
CA ASN A 41 5.95 -1.26 15.61
C ASN A 41 5.04 -0.72 16.73
N GLU A 42 4.41 0.41 16.52
CA GLU A 42 3.53 1.07 17.51
C GLU A 42 2.05 0.78 17.26
N ILE A 43 1.64 0.68 16.00
CA ILE A 43 0.24 0.54 15.60
C ILE A 43 -0.02 -0.85 15.03
N ASN A 44 -1.03 -1.52 15.54
CA ASN A 44 -1.49 -2.80 15.01
C ASN A 44 -2.73 -2.60 14.14
N GLY A 45 -2.59 -2.75 12.82
CA GLY A 45 -3.68 -2.60 11.85
C GLY A 45 -4.88 -3.53 12.10
N ASN A 46 -4.68 -4.65 12.80
CA ASN A 46 -5.79 -5.54 13.15
C ASN A 46 -6.84 -4.85 14.06
N ASN A 47 -6.45 -3.87 14.85
CA ASN A 47 -7.37 -3.12 15.72
C ASN A 47 -8.36 -2.25 14.93
N TYR A 48 -8.03 -1.94 13.67
CA TYR A 48 -8.82 -1.06 12.81
C TYR A 48 -9.69 -1.82 11.80
N ILE A 49 -9.72 -3.16 11.85
CA ILE A 49 -10.52 -3.97 10.91
C ILE A 49 -12.00 -3.62 10.98
N LYS A 50 -12.57 -3.49 12.19
CA LYS A 50 -13.98 -3.11 12.36
C LYS A 50 -14.29 -1.75 11.73
N HIS A 51 -13.42 -0.76 11.94
CA HIS A 51 -13.55 0.57 11.36
C HIS A 51 -13.40 0.55 9.82
N ALA A 52 -12.48 -0.23 9.27
CA ALA A 52 -12.35 -0.40 7.82
C ALA A 52 -13.63 -1.01 7.20
N ILE A 53 -14.22 -2.01 7.86
CA ILE A 53 -15.47 -2.64 7.44
C ILE A 53 -16.63 -1.64 7.48
N SER A 54 -16.77 -0.83 8.53
CA SER A 54 -17.81 0.20 8.62
C SER A 54 -17.67 1.28 7.54
N LYS A 55 -16.45 1.51 7.03
CA LYS A 55 -16.18 2.38 5.88
C LYS A 55 -16.40 1.71 4.52
N GLY A 56 -16.74 0.42 4.49
CA GLY A 56 -17.12 -0.29 3.28
C GLY A 56 -16.12 -1.31 2.74
N ALA A 57 -15.02 -1.58 3.46
CA ALA A 57 -14.11 -2.66 3.08
C ALA A 57 -14.86 -4.01 3.07
N LYS A 58 -14.71 -4.77 1.99
CA LYS A 58 -15.33 -6.10 1.80
C LYS A 58 -14.31 -7.23 1.80
N THR A 59 -13.03 -6.90 1.80
CA THR A 59 -11.94 -7.86 1.92
C THR A 59 -10.91 -7.37 2.94
N ILE A 60 -10.48 -8.26 3.81
CA ILE A 60 -9.46 -8.00 4.83
C ILE A 60 -8.27 -8.91 4.57
N VAL A 61 -7.10 -8.32 4.39
CA VAL A 61 -5.82 -9.03 4.34
C VAL A 61 -5.10 -8.82 5.68
N TYR A 62 -4.81 -9.90 6.37
CA TYR A 62 -4.27 -9.85 7.74
C TYR A 62 -3.38 -11.05 8.06
N ASN A 63 -2.78 -11.09 9.26
CA ASN A 63 -1.84 -12.14 9.67
C ASN A 63 -2.42 -13.12 10.71
N LYS A 64 -3.74 -13.36 10.71
CA LYS A 64 -4.38 -14.36 11.59
C LYS A 64 -4.72 -15.63 10.82
N LYS A 65 -4.92 -16.74 11.53
CA LYS A 65 -5.11 -18.08 10.93
C LYS A 65 -6.37 -18.24 10.08
N PHE A 66 -7.47 -17.53 10.38
CA PHE A 66 -8.72 -17.72 9.67
C PHE A 66 -8.64 -17.19 8.23
N GLN A 67 -9.11 -17.98 7.27
CA GLN A 67 -9.28 -17.58 5.88
C GLN A 67 -10.63 -18.05 5.38
N GLY A 68 -11.45 -17.12 4.87
CA GLY A 68 -12.81 -17.44 4.42
C GLY A 68 -13.75 -16.26 4.55
N PHE A 69 -15.02 -16.51 4.22
CA PHE A 69 -16.09 -15.53 4.41
C PHE A 69 -16.61 -15.56 5.86
N LYS A 70 -16.82 -14.37 6.41
CA LYS A 70 -17.53 -14.17 7.68
C LYS A 70 -18.36 -12.89 7.59
N ASN A 71 -19.67 -13.00 7.80
CA ASN A 71 -20.63 -11.87 7.72
C ASN A 71 -20.50 -11.07 6.42
N GLY A 72 -20.36 -11.75 5.27
CA GLY A 72 -20.23 -11.10 3.96
C GLY A 72 -18.89 -10.42 3.68
N ILE A 73 -17.90 -10.59 4.56
CA ILE A 73 -16.53 -10.06 4.43
C ILE A 73 -15.59 -11.22 4.13
N LEU A 74 -14.76 -11.08 3.11
CA LEU A 74 -13.70 -12.04 2.80
C LEU A 74 -12.44 -11.73 3.63
N TYR A 75 -11.97 -12.72 4.37
CA TYR A 75 -10.72 -12.65 5.12
C TYR A 75 -9.65 -13.49 4.43
N LEU A 76 -8.52 -12.88 4.12
CA LEU A 76 -7.36 -13.53 3.51
C LEU A 76 -6.17 -13.50 4.48
N SER A 77 -5.67 -14.67 4.81
CA SER A 77 -4.57 -14.86 5.75
C SER A 77 -3.23 -14.90 5.03
N PHE A 78 -2.30 -14.04 5.45
CA PHE A 78 -0.91 -14.02 4.95
C PHE A 78 0.07 -13.68 6.07
N ASN A 79 1.19 -14.38 6.13
CA ASN A 79 2.23 -14.15 7.15
C ASN A 79 2.83 -12.74 7.05
N ASN A 80 3.05 -12.24 5.83
CA ASN A 80 3.62 -10.92 5.59
C ASN A 80 2.67 -10.03 4.79
N VAL A 81 1.75 -9.37 5.52
CA VAL A 81 0.74 -8.48 4.93
C VAL A 81 1.38 -7.30 4.18
N ARG A 82 2.50 -6.76 4.67
CA ARG A 82 3.22 -5.65 4.03
C ARG A 82 3.75 -6.05 2.66
N LYS A 83 4.32 -7.24 2.53
CA LYS A 83 4.78 -7.78 1.25
C LYS A 83 3.61 -7.95 0.27
N ILE A 84 2.48 -8.49 0.73
CA ILE A 84 1.28 -8.66 -0.10
C ILE A 84 0.72 -7.32 -0.56
N LEU A 85 0.69 -6.29 0.31
CA LEU A 85 0.32 -4.94 -0.09
C LEU A 85 1.24 -4.41 -1.20
N ALA A 86 2.55 -4.52 -1.04
CA ALA A 86 3.51 -4.06 -2.05
C ALA A 86 3.33 -4.77 -3.40
N GLU A 87 3.20 -6.10 -3.40
CA GLU A 87 2.97 -6.89 -4.62
C GLU A 87 1.64 -6.54 -5.30
N THR A 88 0.59 -6.32 -4.50
CA THR A 88 -0.74 -5.96 -5.01
C THR A 88 -0.73 -4.56 -5.60
N SER A 89 -0.14 -3.59 -4.89
CA SER A 89 0.02 -2.21 -5.37
C SER A 89 0.81 -2.16 -6.67
N TYR A 90 1.91 -2.91 -6.76
CA TYR A 90 2.71 -2.98 -7.98
C TYR A 90 1.91 -3.49 -9.18
N LYS A 91 0.98 -4.42 -8.98
CA LYS A 91 0.13 -4.93 -10.07
C LYS A 91 -1.00 -3.98 -10.46
N ILE A 92 -1.54 -3.22 -9.51
CA ILE A 92 -2.70 -2.33 -9.72
C ILE A 92 -2.27 -1.03 -10.38
N PHE A 93 -1.21 -0.40 -9.86
CA PHE A 93 -0.83 0.94 -10.29
C PHE A 93 0.06 0.90 -11.54
N PHE A 94 -0.33 1.72 -12.51
CA PHE A 94 0.36 1.89 -13.78
C PHE A 94 0.36 3.38 -14.16
N PRO A 95 1.40 3.93 -14.80
CA PRO A 95 2.59 3.25 -15.35
C PRO A 95 3.60 2.84 -14.26
N LYS A 96 4.43 1.84 -14.58
CA LYS A 96 5.50 1.38 -13.68
C LYS A 96 6.65 2.37 -13.64
N ILE A 97 7.28 2.49 -12.48
CA ILE A 97 8.53 3.24 -12.33
C ILE A 97 9.62 2.50 -13.12
N LYS A 98 10.27 3.18 -14.07
CA LYS A 98 11.34 2.60 -14.88
C LYS A 98 12.65 2.50 -14.10
N ASN A 99 13.00 3.58 -13.39
CA ASN A 99 14.23 3.67 -12.61
C ASN A 99 13.89 3.99 -11.16
N LEU A 100 14.33 3.15 -10.24
CA LEU A 100 14.17 3.33 -8.80
C LEU A 100 15.55 3.42 -8.17
N ILE A 101 15.81 4.52 -7.47
CA ILE A 101 17.03 4.74 -6.71
C ILE A 101 16.67 4.75 -5.22
N ALA A 102 17.29 3.90 -4.44
CA ALA A 102 17.12 3.87 -3.00
C ALA A 102 18.42 4.35 -2.32
N VAL A 103 18.28 5.27 -1.37
CA VAL A 103 19.39 5.81 -0.58
C VAL A 103 19.23 5.35 0.86
N THR A 104 20.25 4.69 1.39
CA THR A 104 20.33 4.26 2.79
C THR A 104 21.58 4.81 3.46
N GLY A 105 21.61 4.80 4.78
CA GLY A 105 22.76 5.31 5.58
C GLY A 105 22.28 5.98 6.86
N THR A 106 23.19 6.34 7.73
CA THR A 106 22.90 7.05 8.99
C THR A 106 22.60 8.52 8.75
N ASN A 107 23.45 9.23 7.97
CA ASN A 107 23.36 10.66 7.70
C ASN A 107 23.30 10.95 6.19
N GLY A 108 22.85 12.14 5.81
CA GLY A 108 22.90 12.64 4.44
C GLY A 108 21.86 12.08 3.46
N LYS A 109 21.05 11.08 3.86
CA LYS A 109 20.05 10.44 2.97
C LYS A 109 19.12 11.45 2.28
N SER A 110 18.49 12.31 3.07
CA SER A 110 17.53 13.30 2.56
C SER A 110 18.21 14.34 1.66
N SER A 111 19.44 14.73 1.98
CA SER A 111 20.23 15.67 1.17
C SER A 111 20.55 15.08 -0.19
N ILE A 112 21.07 13.85 -0.23
CA ILE A 112 21.39 13.13 -1.49
C ILE A 112 20.15 12.96 -2.35
N CYS A 113 19.03 12.51 -1.77
CA CYS A 113 17.77 12.38 -2.49
C CYS A 113 17.29 13.72 -3.06
N ASN A 114 17.43 14.80 -2.29
CA ASN A 114 17.01 16.13 -2.71
C ASN A 114 17.89 16.68 -3.84
N PHE A 115 19.20 16.53 -3.74
CA PHE A 115 20.11 16.95 -4.82
C PHE A 115 19.86 16.16 -6.10
N TYR A 116 19.70 14.85 -6.00
CA TYR A 116 19.40 14.01 -7.14
C TYR A 116 18.07 14.40 -7.81
N TYR A 117 17.04 14.65 -7.00
CA TYR A 117 15.77 15.18 -7.48
C TYR A 117 15.93 16.51 -8.22
N GLN A 118 16.69 17.48 -7.64
CA GLN A 118 16.91 18.79 -8.25
C GLN A 118 17.65 18.69 -9.58
N ILE A 119 18.74 17.89 -9.64
CA ILE A 119 19.50 17.69 -10.89
C ILE A 119 18.63 17.12 -12.00
N LEU A 120 17.83 16.09 -11.69
CA LEU A 120 16.94 15.48 -12.68
C LEU A 120 15.83 16.43 -13.10
N ASN A 121 15.28 17.20 -12.18
CA ASN A 121 14.23 18.18 -12.46
C ASN A 121 14.74 19.33 -13.35
N LEU A 122 15.94 19.86 -13.05
CA LEU A 122 16.61 20.87 -13.90
C LEU A 122 16.86 20.34 -15.33
N ASN A 123 17.17 19.07 -15.46
CA ASN A 123 17.32 18.39 -16.74
C ASN A 123 15.97 17.98 -17.39
N LYS A 124 14.85 18.53 -16.91
CA LYS A 124 13.49 18.27 -17.41
C LYS A 124 13.10 16.78 -17.44
N LYS A 125 13.71 15.97 -16.57
CA LYS A 125 13.33 14.55 -16.41
C LYS A 125 12.12 14.42 -15.48
N LYS A 126 11.22 13.51 -15.80
CA LYS A 126 10.10 13.15 -14.90
C LYS A 126 10.65 12.41 -13.70
N VAL A 127 10.67 13.06 -12.55
CA VAL A 127 11.25 12.56 -11.30
C VAL A 127 10.31 12.81 -10.14
N ALA A 128 10.34 11.90 -9.17
CA ALA A 128 9.73 12.06 -7.87
C ALA A 128 10.70 11.63 -6.78
N SER A 129 10.68 12.28 -5.63
CA SER A 129 11.45 11.90 -4.45
C SER A 129 10.50 11.62 -3.30
N LEU A 130 10.67 10.48 -2.64
CA LEU A 130 9.88 10.04 -1.50
C LEU A 130 10.79 9.84 -0.29
N GLY A 131 10.49 10.47 0.83
CA GLY A 131 11.27 10.35 2.07
C GLY A 131 10.61 11.05 3.25
N THR A 132 11.37 11.31 4.30
CA THR A 132 10.90 11.99 5.52
C THR A 132 10.32 13.39 5.25
N LEU A 133 10.72 14.03 4.17
CA LEU A 133 10.18 15.32 3.73
C LEU A 133 8.89 15.19 2.88
N GLY A 134 8.31 14.00 2.81
CA GLY A 134 7.12 13.70 2.02
C GLY A 134 7.43 13.28 0.59
N LEU A 135 6.45 13.43 -0.28
CA LEU A 135 6.53 13.18 -1.72
C LEU A 135 6.73 14.50 -2.46
N LYS A 136 7.86 14.65 -3.16
CA LYS A 136 8.13 15.75 -4.08
C LYS A 136 7.96 15.28 -5.51
N THR A 137 7.22 16.01 -6.31
CA THR A 137 7.01 15.74 -7.73
C THR A 137 7.12 17.02 -8.54
N VAL A 138 7.23 16.91 -9.85
CA VAL A 138 7.18 18.07 -10.77
C VAL A 138 5.83 18.81 -10.73
N PHE A 139 4.79 18.21 -10.21
CA PHE A 139 3.44 18.79 -10.08
C PHE A 139 3.14 19.39 -8.69
N GLY A 140 4.06 19.30 -7.76
CA GLY A 140 3.92 19.79 -6.39
C GLY A 140 4.42 18.82 -5.34
N ASN A 141 4.33 19.27 -4.08
CA ASN A 141 4.76 18.53 -2.91
C ASN A 141 3.55 18.06 -2.12
N LEU A 142 3.52 16.79 -1.75
CA LEU A 142 2.54 16.22 -0.84
C LEU A 142 3.23 15.88 0.47
N GLN A 143 2.79 16.50 1.55
CA GLN A 143 3.22 16.12 2.90
C GLN A 143 2.58 14.76 3.21
N MET A 144 3.40 13.74 3.43
CA MET A 144 2.93 12.43 3.87
C MET A 144 2.97 12.37 5.38
N LEU A 145 1.94 11.80 5.99
CA LEU A 145 1.99 11.44 7.40
C LEU A 145 3.21 10.55 7.64
N ASN A 146 4.08 10.95 8.56
CA ASN A 146 5.27 10.20 8.91
C ASN A 146 4.88 8.76 9.27
N THR A 147 5.35 7.83 8.47
CA THR A 147 5.31 6.41 8.77
C THR A 147 6.66 6.06 9.42
N THR A 148 6.84 6.48 10.65
CA THR A 148 7.92 5.94 11.50
C THR A 148 7.49 4.64 12.13
#